data_e719068df2e46db278813cb7a3d4dff7
#
_entry.id   e719068df2e46db278813cb7a3d4dff7
#
_cell.length_a   1.000
_cell.length_b   1.000
_cell.length_c   1.000
_cell.angle_alpha   90.00
_cell.angle_beta   90.00
_cell.angle_gamma   90.00
#
_symmetry.space_group_name_H-M   'P 1'
#
loop_
_entity.id
_entity.type
_entity.pdbx_description
1 polymer ?
#
loop_
_entity_poly.entity_id
_entity_poly.type
_entity_poly.pdbx_seq_one_letter_code
_entity_poly.pdbx_strand_id
1 'polypeptide(L)'
;MVIHKLDNVEVNLEDGHKYALRDIKAGEDIIKYGNPIGHATVDIKAGEHVHTHNVKTNLSGNLEYTYTAPESEYVPGSTDETFMGYVRKNGDVGIRNEIWIVNTVGCVNRVSERLAAATGARAFVHPFGCSQLGDDQLITQKILAGMVRHPNAAGVLVLGLGCENNNIAVFKEHLGEYDPERVRFLNCQDVEDEFEEGVRIIKELQEYAAQFERVPVPVSKLRIGLKCGGSDGYSGITANPLCGRLCDLHTSHGGSCVLTEVPEMFGAEHLLMQRCVSKEVFDRTVSLINDFKDYFTRHGQVVYENPSPGNKKGGITTLEEKSLGCVQKGGLSPVTDCLDYGDTITKPGLSLLNGPGNDIVAVTNLMAAGAHIILFTTGRGTPVGGAVPTVKVATNSALAARKSNWIDFNAGKCLEGDDLTEEFYRYIISVAEGAETKNEQHGFREISIFKDGVTL
;
A
#
# COMPACT_ATOMS: atom_id res chain seq x y z
N MET A 1 15.04 -21.52 -12.91
CA MET A 1 15.71 -20.19 -12.89
C MET A 1 16.37 -19.99 -11.53
N VAL A 2 17.66 -19.73 -11.47
CA VAL A 2 18.41 -19.34 -10.26
C VAL A 2 18.38 -17.82 -10.18
N ILE A 3 18.04 -17.26 -9.00
CA ILE A 3 17.84 -15.81 -8.82
C ILE A 3 19.13 -15.15 -8.30
N HIS A 4 19.82 -15.82 -7.39
CA HIS A 4 21.08 -15.34 -6.81
C HIS A 4 22.12 -16.44 -6.77
N LYS A 5 23.40 -16.08 -6.90
CA LYS A 5 24.53 -17.05 -6.95
C LYS A 5 24.67 -17.94 -5.70
N LEU A 6 24.11 -17.53 -4.58
CA LEU A 6 24.12 -18.29 -3.32
C LEU A 6 22.93 -19.24 -3.17
N ASP A 7 21.94 -19.16 -4.08
CA ASP A 7 20.74 -19.99 -3.99
C ASP A 7 21.08 -21.47 -4.11
N ASN A 8 20.45 -22.31 -3.27
CA ASN A 8 20.51 -23.76 -3.36
C ASN A 8 19.19 -24.37 -3.89
N VAL A 9 18.27 -23.49 -4.33
CA VAL A 9 17.05 -23.85 -5.03
C VAL A 9 16.92 -23.02 -6.30
N GLU A 10 16.21 -23.55 -7.30
CA GLU A 10 15.77 -22.79 -8.46
C GLU A 10 14.24 -22.72 -8.53
N VAL A 11 13.72 -21.70 -9.22
CA VAL A 11 12.29 -21.56 -9.52
C VAL A 11 12.02 -22.16 -10.91
N ASN A 12 11.08 -23.09 -10.98
CA ASN A 12 10.54 -23.57 -12.23
C ASN A 12 9.59 -22.51 -12.82
N LEU A 13 9.87 -22.07 -14.05
CA LEU A 13 9.10 -21.01 -14.69
C LEU A 13 7.74 -21.47 -15.25
N GLU A 14 7.44 -22.77 -15.22
CA GLU A 14 6.14 -23.29 -15.65
C GLU A 14 5.09 -23.22 -14.54
N ASP A 15 5.50 -23.47 -13.29
CA ASP A 15 4.58 -23.58 -12.13
C ASP A 15 4.87 -22.60 -10.97
N GLY A 16 6.03 -21.92 -10.99
CA GLY A 16 6.46 -20.99 -9.94
C GLY A 16 6.99 -21.67 -8.68
N HIS A 17 7.11 -22.99 -8.65
CA HIS A 17 7.61 -23.76 -7.51
C HIS A 17 9.12 -23.89 -7.51
N LYS A 18 9.67 -24.29 -6.36
CA LYS A 18 11.11 -24.44 -6.13
C LYS A 18 11.55 -25.90 -6.18
N TYR A 19 12.74 -26.11 -6.73
CA TYR A 19 13.40 -27.40 -6.80
C TYR A 19 14.85 -27.26 -6.34
N ALA A 20 15.37 -28.28 -5.62
CA ALA A 20 16.71 -28.25 -5.07
C ALA A 20 17.76 -28.34 -6.20
N LEU A 21 18.77 -27.48 -6.18
CA LEU A 21 19.90 -27.48 -7.13
C LEU A 21 20.94 -28.56 -6.78
N ARG A 22 21.01 -28.96 -5.52
CA ARG A 22 21.93 -29.96 -4.98
C ARG A 22 21.27 -30.71 -3.83
N ASP A 23 21.92 -31.75 -3.35
CA ASP A 23 21.51 -32.38 -2.10
C ASP A 23 21.59 -31.38 -0.95
N ILE A 24 20.50 -31.29 -0.14
CA ILE A 24 20.38 -30.45 1.04
C ILE A 24 20.09 -31.34 2.23
N LYS A 25 20.86 -31.22 3.32
CA LYS A 25 20.71 -32.06 4.49
C LYS A 25 19.64 -31.53 5.45
N ALA A 26 19.02 -32.42 6.21
CA ALA A 26 18.12 -32.04 7.30
C ALA A 26 18.83 -31.04 8.24
N GLY A 27 18.15 -29.92 8.55
CA GLY A 27 18.69 -28.82 9.36
C GLY A 27 19.50 -27.78 8.56
N GLU A 28 19.82 -28.04 7.29
CA GLU A 28 20.51 -27.07 6.44
C GLU A 28 19.51 -26.01 5.94
N ASP A 29 20.00 -24.76 5.83
CA ASP A 29 19.19 -23.66 5.32
C ASP A 29 18.83 -23.83 3.83
N ILE A 30 17.60 -23.51 3.52
CA ILE A 30 17.13 -23.30 2.14
C ILE A 30 17.40 -21.85 1.77
N ILE A 31 18.20 -21.62 0.72
CA ILE A 31 18.63 -20.29 0.29
C ILE A 31 17.91 -19.90 -1.00
N LYS A 32 17.21 -18.76 -0.99
CA LYS A 32 16.61 -18.11 -2.14
C LYS A 32 16.78 -16.59 -2.02
N TYR A 33 16.98 -15.90 -3.14
CA TYR A 33 17.32 -14.47 -3.15
C TYR A 33 18.64 -14.16 -2.41
N GLY A 34 19.53 -15.13 -2.29
CA GLY A 34 20.78 -15.03 -1.52
C GLY A 34 20.62 -15.05 -0.01
N ASN A 35 19.40 -15.33 0.50
CA ASN A 35 19.06 -15.31 1.93
C ASN A 35 18.37 -16.62 2.35
N PRO A 36 18.48 -17.02 3.63
CA PRO A 36 17.71 -18.16 4.16
C PRO A 36 16.19 -17.88 4.09
N ILE A 37 15.47 -18.86 3.58
CA ILE A 37 13.98 -18.84 3.55
C ILE A 37 13.38 -19.87 4.52
N GLY A 38 14.20 -20.46 5.37
CA GLY A 38 13.88 -21.54 6.31
C GLY A 38 14.93 -22.64 6.23
N HIS A 39 14.69 -23.76 6.91
CA HIS A 39 15.58 -24.92 6.92
C HIS A 39 14.87 -26.20 6.47
N ALA A 40 15.65 -27.15 5.94
CA ALA A 40 15.17 -28.47 5.55
C ALA A 40 14.79 -29.29 6.80
N THR A 41 13.62 -29.90 6.83
CA THR A 41 13.18 -30.81 7.92
C THR A 41 13.61 -32.23 7.71
N VAL A 42 13.96 -32.61 6.49
CA VAL A 42 14.46 -33.92 6.06
C VAL A 42 15.54 -33.72 5.00
N ASP A 43 16.31 -34.76 4.67
CA ASP A 43 17.24 -34.74 3.53
C ASP A 43 16.43 -34.52 2.23
N ILE A 44 16.85 -33.58 1.41
CA ILE A 44 16.26 -33.25 0.11
C ILE A 44 17.31 -33.54 -0.97
N LYS A 45 16.94 -34.29 -2.01
CA LYS A 45 17.83 -34.60 -3.13
C LYS A 45 17.81 -33.53 -4.20
N ALA A 46 18.90 -33.40 -4.96
CA ALA A 46 18.94 -32.56 -6.14
C ALA A 46 17.77 -32.89 -7.08
N GLY A 47 17.06 -31.85 -7.55
CA GLY A 47 15.86 -31.96 -8.39
C GLY A 47 14.56 -32.25 -7.64
N GLU A 48 14.58 -32.47 -6.33
CA GLU A 48 13.34 -32.63 -5.56
C GLU A 48 12.64 -31.32 -5.30
N HIS A 49 11.31 -31.38 -5.23
CA HIS A 49 10.43 -30.26 -4.92
C HIS A 49 10.63 -29.77 -3.48
N VAL A 50 10.86 -28.48 -3.32
CA VAL A 50 11.11 -27.81 -2.03
C VAL A 50 9.90 -26.98 -1.64
N HIS A 51 9.17 -27.43 -0.61
CA HIS A 51 7.94 -26.76 -0.19
C HIS A 51 7.59 -27.10 1.26
N THR A 52 6.39 -26.75 1.72
CA THR A 52 5.91 -26.90 3.12
C THR A 52 6.01 -28.29 3.71
N HIS A 53 6.16 -29.35 2.91
CA HIS A 53 6.33 -30.73 3.37
C HIS A 53 7.75 -31.04 3.86
N ASN A 54 8.75 -30.26 3.44
CA ASN A 54 10.16 -30.47 3.75
C ASN A 54 10.92 -29.21 4.16
N VAL A 55 10.22 -28.06 4.35
CA VAL A 55 10.82 -26.80 4.81
C VAL A 55 10.03 -26.23 5.99
N LYS A 56 10.77 -25.70 6.99
CA LYS A 56 10.22 -24.99 8.14
C LYS A 56 10.89 -23.63 8.28
N THR A 57 10.11 -22.65 8.81
CA THR A 57 10.57 -21.28 9.10
C THR A 57 11.71 -21.27 10.14
N ASN A 58 12.62 -20.29 10.01
CA ASN A 58 13.64 -19.95 11.00
C ASN A 58 13.18 -18.81 11.92
N LEU A 59 12.00 -18.21 11.67
CA LEU A 59 11.53 -17.06 12.43
C LEU A 59 11.20 -17.44 13.88
N SER A 60 11.66 -16.59 14.79
CA SER A 60 11.39 -16.66 16.21
C SER A 60 11.33 -15.24 16.78
N GLY A 61 10.30 -14.90 17.56
CA GLY A 61 10.19 -13.70 18.41
C GLY A 61 10.80 -12.40 17.88
N ASN A 62 11.06 -11.49 18.81
CA ASN A 62 11.77 -10.22 18.52
C ASN A 62 13.26 -10.47 18.39
N LEU A 63 13.91 -9.73 17.49
CA LEU A 63 15.35 -9.79 17.25
C LEU A 63 16.01 -8.47 17.65
N GLU A 64 17.29 -8.54 17.98
CA GLU A 64 18.14 -7.37 18.14
C GLU A 64 18.88 -7.07 16.82
N TYR A 65 18.97 -5.80 16.48
CA TYR A 65 19.58 -5.35 15.24
C TYR A 65 20.66 -4.31 15.53
N THR A 66 21.70 -4.31 14.70
CA THR A 66 22.83 -3.37 14.83
C THR A 66 22.78 -2.34 13.73
N TYR A 67 22.82 -1.06 14.10
CA TYR A 67 22.89 0.04 13.16
C TYR A 67 24.28 0.12 12.52
N THR A 68 24.30 0.23 11.20
CA THR A 68 25.49 0.59 10.43
C THR A 68 25.23 1.91 9.74
N ALA A 69 26.05 2.93 10.03
CA ALA A 69 25.90 4.24 9.39
C ALA A 69 26.11 4.11 7.87
N PRO A 70 25.31 4.81 7.05
CA PRO A 70 25.55 4.88 5.61
C PRO A 70 26.91 5.55 5.32
N GLU A 71 27.53 5.20 4.20
CA GLU A 71 28.84 5.76 3.79
C GLU A 71 28.76 7.25 3.43
N SER A 72 27.57 7.73 3.03
CA SER A 72 27.33 9.12 2.68
C SER A 72 25.97 9.60 3.19
N GLU A 73 25.86 10.91 3.40
CA GLU A 73 24.59 11.56 3.73
C GLU A 73 23.60 11.42 2.54
N TYR A 74 22.34 11.13 2.85
CA TYR A 74 21.29 11.08 1.84
C TYR A 74 20.99 12.47 1.29
N VAL A 75 21.04 12.59 -0.03
CA VAL A 75 20.61 13.79 -0.76
C VAL A 75 19.42 13.40 -1.64
N PRO A 76 18.27 14.08 -1.51
CA PRO A 76 17.14 13.85 -2.40
C PRO A 76 17.53 14.03 -3.86
N GLY A 77 17.04 13.14 -4.72
CA GLY A 77 17.20 13.27 -6.16
C GLY A 77 16.44 14.48 -6.71
N SER A 78 16.70 14.82 -7.97
CA SER A 78 15.98 15.87 -8.68
C SER A 78 15.99 15.63 -10.19
N THR A 79 14.97 16.15 -10.87
CA THR A 79 14.83 16.12 -12.32
C THR A 79 13.98 17.31 -12.78
N ASP A 80 14.12 17.69 -14.05
CA ASP A 80 13.21 18.67 -14.70
C ASP A 80 11.95 18.02 -15.27
N GLU A 81 11.77 16.71 -15.09
CA GLU A 81 10.61 15.99 -15.60
C GLU A 81 9.31 16.43 -14.89
N THR A 82 8.26 16.60 -15.65
CA THR A 82 6.95 17.05 -15.17
C THR A 82 5.84 16.11 -15.62
N PHE A 83 4.69 16.20 -14.94
CA PHE A 83 3.42 15.60 -15.36
C PHE A 83 2.28 16.62 -15.23
N MET A 84 1.16 16.39 -15.89
CA MET A 84 -0.01 17.26 -15.85
C MET A 84 -0.87 16.97 -14.61
N GLY A 85 -0.77 17.80 -13.56
CA GLY A 85 -1.47 17.66 -12.28
C GLY A 85 -2.31 18.88 -11.90
N TYR A 86 -3.16 18.73 -10.87
CA TYR A 86 -4.00 19.80 -10.32
C TYR A 86 -3.32 20.40 -9.09
N VAL A 87 -2.92 21.67 -9.17
CA VAL A 87 -2.33 22.39 -8.02
C VAL A 87 -3.45 22.92 -7.12
N ARG A 88 -3.45 22.53 -5.86
CA ARG A 88 -4.40 23.01 -4.84
C ARG A 88 -3.92 24.32 -4.22
N LYS A 89 -4.83 25.06 -3.57
CA LYS A 89 -4.50 26.35 -2.93
C LYS A 89 -3.38 26.28 -1.90
N ASN A 90 -3.24 25.12 -1.21
CA ASN A 90 -2.16 24.89 -0.24
C ASN A 90 -0.84 24.45 -0.89
N GLY A 91 -0.75 24.36 -2.22
CA GLY A 91 0.42 23.93 -2.96
C GLY A 91 0.56 22.41 -3.13
N ASP A 92 -0.36 21.61 -2.58
CA ASP A 92 -0.43 20.18 -2.87
C ASP A 92 -0.88 19.92 -4.31
N VAL A 93 -0.52 18.76 -4.85
CA VAL A 93 -0.84 18.36 -6.21
C VAL A 93 -1.73 17.14 -6.21
N GLY A 94 -2.90 17.22 -6.86
CA GLY A 94 -3.76 16.07 -7.12
C GLY A 94 -3.59 15.54 -8.55
N ILE A 95 -3.87 14.25 -8.73
CA ILE A 95 -3.92 13.59 -10.05
C ILE A 95 -5.37 13.29 -10.49
N ARG A 96 -6.32 13.59 -9.64
CA ARG A 96 -7.77 13.57 -9.89
C ARG A 96 -8.38 14.85 -9.38
N ASN A 97 -9.59 15.16 -9.84
CA ASN A 97 -10.31 16.38 -9.48
C ASN A 97 -11.75 16.01 -9.05
N GLU A 98 -11.84 15.09 -8.09
CA GLU A 98 -13.10 14.46 -7.67
C GLU A 98 -13.74 15.19 -6.49
N ILE A 99 -15.05 14.99 -6.29
CA ILE A 99 -15.74 15.31 -5.05
C ILE A 99 -15.91 14.04 -4.24
N TRP A 100 -15.40 14.07 -2.99
CA TRP A 100 -15.49 12.93 -2.07
C TRP A 100 -16.50 13.21 -0.97
N ILE A 101 -17.26 12.17 -0.58
CA ILE A 101 -18.11 12.17 0.61
C ILE A 101 -17.43 11.26 1.63
N VAL A 102 -17.00 11.87 2.74
CA VAL A 102 -16.30 11.18 3.84
C VAL A 102 -17.22 11.16 5.04
N ASN A 103 -17.67 9.95 5.42
CA ASN A 103 -18.59 9.77 6.53
C ASN A 103 -17.83 9.82 7.87
N THR A 104 -18.33 10.53 8.88
CA THR A 104 -17.81 10.45 10.24
C THR A 104 -18.25 9.17 10.94
N VAL A 105 -19.37 8.57 10.48
CA VAL A 105 -20.00 7.39 11.10
C VAL A 105 -20.71 6.51 10.08
N GLY A 106 -20.75 5.21 10.34
CA GLY A 106 -21.41 4.23 9.48
C GLY A 106 -22.92 4.41 9.34
N CYS A 107 -23.58 5.08 10.29
CA CYS A 107 -25.04 5.32 10.27
C CYS A 107 -25.51 6.10 9.03
N VAL A 108 -24.65 6.93 8.42
CA VAL A 108 -24.97 7.75 7.25
C VAL A 108 -24.52 7.14 5.93
N ASN A 109 -24.02 5.89 5.92
CA ASN A 109 -23.51 5.23 4.72
C ASN A 109 -24.53 5.25 3.56
N ARG A 110 -25.79 4.97 3.82
CA ARG A 110 -26.82 4.94 2.76
C ARG A 110 -27.18 6.32 2.22
N VAL A 111 -27.07 7.35 3.09
CA VAL A 111 -27.25 8.75 2.66
C VAL A 111 -26.12 9.13 1.72
N SER A 112 -24.88 8.85 2.09
CA SER A 112 -23.70 9.18 1.25
C SER A 112 -23.72 8.43 -0.10
N GLU A 113 -24.09 7.15 -0.13
CA GLU A 113 -24.24 6.38 -1.38
C GLU A 113 -25.33 6.98 -2.29
N ARG A 114 -26.48 7.39 -1.71
CA ARG A 114 -27.55 8.02 -2.44
C ARG A 114 -27.15 9.39 -3.01
N LEU A 115 -26.41 10.19 -2.22
CA LEU A 115 -25.85 11.47 -2.67
C LEU A 115 -24.86 11.26 -3.82
N ALA A 116 -23.94 10.30 -3.68
CA ALA A 116 -22.97 9.96 -4.71
C ALA A 116 -23.65 9.55 -6.04
N ALA A 117 -24.67 8.69 -5.95
CA ALA A 117 -25.43 8.26 -7.13
C ALA A 117 -26.15 9.41 -7.85
N ALA A 118 -26.64 10.40 -7.10
CA ALA A 118 -27.37 11.54 -7.65
C ALA A 118 -26.45 12.64 -8.23
N THR A 119 -25.21 12.74 -7.76
CA THR A 119 -24.33 13.88 -8.07
C THR A 119 -23.07 13.51 -8.84
N GLY A 120 -22.73 12.22 -8.90
CA GLY A 120 -21.45 11.75 -9.45
C GLY A 120 -20.27 11.90 -8.48
N ALA A 121 -20.49 12.36 -7.24
CA ALA A 121 -19.48 12.33 -6.18
C ALA A 121 -19.07 10.90 -5.83
N ARG A 122 -17.97 10.74 -5.07
CA ARG A 122 -17.48 9.44 -4.60
C ARG A 122 -17.76 9.29 -3.11
N ALA A 123 -18.56 8.30 -2.73
CA ALA A 123 -18.82 7.98 -1.31
C ALA A 123 -17.92 6.82 -0.86
N PHE A 124 -17.33 6.98 0.32
CA PHE A 124 -16.50 5.94 0.95
C PHE A 124 -17.14 5.54 2.27
N VAL A 125 -17.72 4.35 2.28
CA VAL A 125 -18.50 3.83 3.41
C VAL A 125 -17.65 2.96 4.33
N HIS A 126 -17.94 3.03 5.62
CA HIS A 126 -17.29 2.21 6.66
C HIS A 126 -18.24 2.01 7.86
N PRO A 127 -18.03 0.99 8.72
CA PRO A 127 -18.94 0.69 9.84
C PRO A 127 -18.60 1.44 11.14
N PHE A 128 -17.57 2.29 11.17
CA PHE A 128 -16.99 2.89 12.38
C PHE A 128 -17.51 4.30 12.66
N GLY A 129 -16.94 4.96 13.68
CA GLY A 129 -17.25 6.35 14.07
C GLY A 129 -18.18 6.46 15.28
N CYS A 130 -18.84 5.37 15.68
CA CYS A 130 -19.61 5.27 16.90
C CYS A 130 -19.21 4.02 17.67
N SER A 131 -19.35 4.05 19.01
CA SER A 131 -19.04 2.89 19.88
C SER A 131 -17.59 2.39 19.80
N GLN A 132 -16.67 3.21 19.33
CA GLN A 132 -15.24 2.97 19.37
C GLN A 132 -14.59 3.63 20.57
N LEU A 133 -13.59 2.98 21.17
CA LEU A 133 -12.86 3.45 22.33
C LEU A 133 -11.36 3.58 22.04
N GLY A 134 -10.70 4.52 22.72
CA GLY A 134 -9.25 4.64 22.72
C GLY A 134 -8.65 4.76 21.32
N ASP A 135 -7.65 3.91 21.06
CA ASP A 135 -6.86 3.97 19.82
C ASP A 135 -7.69 3.69 18.55
N ASP A 136 -8.72 2.86 18.61
CA ASP A 136 -9.60 2.60 17.47
C ASP A 136 -10.32 3.86 16.98
N GLN A 137 -10.77 4.72 17.91
CA GLN A 137 -11.38 5.99 17.52
C GLN A 137 -10.34 6.93 16.91
N LEU A 138 -9.16 7.03 17.50
CA LEU A 138 -8.06 7.85 17.01
C LEU A 138 -7.60 7.37 15.61
N ILE A 139 -7.47 6.06 15.40
CA ILE A 139 -7.15 5.46 14.11
C ILE A 139 -8.19 5.83 13.05
N THR A 140 -9.48 5.71 13.41
CA THR A 140 -10.57 6.10 12.51
C THR A 140 -10.48 7.58 12.13
N GLN A 141 -10.25 8.47 13.09
CA GLN A 141 -10.09 9.90 12.86
C GLN A 141 -8.88 10.22 11.98
N LYS A 142 -7.74 9.59 12.22
CA LYS A 142 -6.52 9.77 11.40
C LYS A 142 -6.76 9.41 9.93
N ILE A 143 -7.36 8.24 9.67
CA ILE A 143 -7.65 7.78 8.31
C ILE A 143 -8.63 8.72 7.61
N LEU A 144 -9.74 9.08 8.25
CA LEU A 144 -10.74 9.97 7.67
C LEU A 144 -10.17 11.38 7.43
N ALA A 145 -9.34 11.90 8.35
CA ALA A 145 -8.66 13.18 8.16
C ALA A 145 -7.65 13.12 7.00
N GLY A 146 -6.91 12.02 6.84
CA GLY A 146 -6.04 11.77 5.69
C GLY A 146 -6.83 11.81 4.38
N MET A 147 -8.02 11.20 4.33
CA MET A 147 -8.93 11.29 3.18
C MET A 147 -9.37 12.72 2.89
N VAL A 148 -9.80 13.46 3.92
CA VAL A 148 -10.25 14.86 3.76
C VAL A 148 -9.13 15.74 3.23
N ARG A 149 -7.89 15.52 3.67
CA ARG A 149 -6.71 16.28 3.21
C ARG A 149 -6.22 15.86 1.83
N HIS A 150 -6.62 14.68 1.33
CA HIS A 150 -6.05 14.08 0.12
C HIS A 150 -6.27 14.96 -1.12
N PRO A 151 -5.22 15.33 -1.88
CA PRO A 151 -5.32 16.30 -2.98
C PRO A 151 -6.05 15.78 -4.23
N ASN A 152 -6.29 14.47 -4.36
CA ASN A 152 -7.13 13.93 -5.44
C ASN A 152 -8.60 14.35 -5.28
N ALA A 153 -9.05 14.65 -4.06
CA ALA A 153 -10.34 15.29 -3.82
C ALA A 153 -10.21 16.80 -4.01
N ALA A 154 -10.86 17.34 -5.04
CA ALA A 154 -10.97 18.78 -5.23
C ALA A 154 -11.91 19.41 -4.23
N GLY A 155 -12.97 18.70 -3.83
CA GLY A 155 -13.88 19.08 -2.80
C GLY A 155 -14.30 17.90 -1.94
N VAL A 156 -14.60 18.13 -0.65
CA VAL A 156 -14.99 17.10 0.29
C VAL A 156 -16.23 17.51 1.07
N LEU A 157 -17.26 16.67 1.05
CA LEU A 157 -18.37 16.73 2.00
C LEU A 157 -18.08 15.75 3.14
N VAL A 158 -17.85 16.26 4.34
CA VAL A 158 -17.80 15.47 5.57
C VAL A 158 -19.23 15.32 6.08
N LEU A 159 -19.75 14.08 6.06
CA LEU A 159 -21.12 13.76 6.41
C LEU A 159 -21.18 13.06 7.77
N GLY A 160 -21.86 13.68 8.74
CA GLY A 160 -22.11 13.15 10.07
C GLY A 160 -23.59 12.86 10.32
N LEU A 161 -23.87 12.09 11.36
CA LEU A 161 -25.22 11.91 11.89
C LEU A 161 -25.60 13.04 12.84
N GLY A 162 -24.74 13.32 13.83
CA GLY A 162 -24.91 14.36 14.85
C GLY A 162 -24.76 13.87 16.30
N CYS A 163 -24.98 12.58 16.58
CA CYS A 163 -24.92 12.00 17.94
C CYS A 163 -23.80 10.96 18.13
N GLU A 164 -22.98 10.72 17.13
CA GLU A 164 -21.87 9.76 17.18
C GLU A 164 -20.68 10.23 18.01
N ASN A 165 -19.84 9.29 18.47
CA ASN A 165 -18.60 9.62 19.19
C ASN A 165 -17.64 10.46 18.32
N ASN A 166 -17.55 10.14 17.03
CA ASN A 166 -16.76 10.88 16.06
C ASN A 166 -17.59 12.00 15.37
N ASN A 167 -18.39 12.75 16.13
CA ASN A 167 -19.19 13.83 15.57
C ASN A 167 -18.33 14.93 14.93
N ILE A 168 -18.93 15.78 14.11
CA ILE A 168 -18.22 16.79 13.32
C ILE A 168 -17.37 17.72 14.19
N ALA A 169 -17.80 18.09 15.41
CA ALA A 169 -17.04 18.96 16.28
C ALA A 169 -15.72 18.30 16.70
N VAL A 170 -15.79 17.07 17.23
CA VAL A 170 -14.62 16.27 17.62
C VAL A 170 -13.73 15.97 16.40
N PHE A 171 -14.32 15.65 15.26
CA PHE A 171 -13.56 15.39 14.02
C PHE A 171 -12.81 16.63 13.53
N LYS A 172 -13.42 17.84 13.61
CA LYS A 172 -12.76 19.11 13.25
C LYS A 172 -11.54 19.41 14.11
N GLU A 173 -11.59 19.12 15.42
CA GLU A 173 -10.44 19.28 16.30
C GLU A 173 -9.26 18.41 15.85
N HIS A 174 -9.54 17.17 15.44
CA HIS A 174 -8.53 16.25 14.92
C HIS A 174 -8.06 16.63 13.50
N LEU A 175 -8.97 17.08 12.63
CA LEU A 175 -8.65 17.52 11.26
C LEU A 175 -7.72 18.75 11.28
N GLY A 176 -7.90 19.67 12.24
CA GLY A 176 -7.14 20.91 12.31
C GLY A 176 -7.52 21.91 11.21
N GLU A 177 -6.54 22.60 10.66
CA GLU A 177 -6.76 23.60 9.61
C GLU A 177 -7.25 22.98 8.31
N TYR A 178 -8.24 23.60 7.68
CA TYR A 178 -8.79 23.22 6.37
C TYR A 178 -9.28 24.44 5.59
N ASP A 179 -9.33 24.33 4.28
CA ASP A 179 -9.95 25.33 3.39
C ASP A 179 -11.49 25.18 3.41
N PRO A 180 -12.25 26.16 3.94
CA PRO A 180 -13.71 26.07 4.02
C PRO A 180 -14.42 26.12 2.66
N GLU A 181 -13.77 26.53 1.60
CA GLU A 181 -14.32 26.44 0.24
C GLU A 181 -14.23 25.02 -0.31
N ARG A 182 -13.18 24.28 0.09
CA ARG A 182 -12.90 22.90 -0.33
C ARG A 182 -13.60 21.86 0.56
N VAL A 183 -13.73 22.11 1.87
CA VAL A 183 -14.26 21.13 2.85
C VAL A 183 -15.53 21.68 3.47
N ARG A 184 -16.63 20.96 3.27
CA ARG A 184 -17.95 21.28 3.83
C ARG A 184 -18.39 20.20 4.79
N PHE A 185 -19.24 20.53 5.73
CA PHE A 185 -19.74 19.64 6.78
C PHE A 185 -21.26 19.65 6.80
N LEU A 186 -21.86 18.48 6.99
CA LEU A 186 -23.30 18.32 7.14
C LEU A 186 -23.61 17.26 8.20
N ASN A 187 -24.34 17.61 9.26
CA ASN A 187 -24.99 16.66 10.14
C ASN A 187 -26.41 16.36 9.64
N CYS A 188 -26.74 15.10 9.46
CA CYS A 188 -28.08 14.71 9.00
C CYS A 188 -29.18 15.11 10.00
N GLN A 189 -28.92 15.11 11.31
CA GLN A 189 -29.89 15.47 12.34
C GLN A 189 -30.17 16.97 12.46
N ASP A 190 -29.33 17.83 11.87
CA ASP A 190 -29.44 19.29 12.02
C ASP A 190 -30.29 19.93 10.91
N VAL A 191 -30.76 19.16 9.92
CA VAL A 191 -31.50 19.65 8.75
C VAL A 191 -32.80 18.88 8.56
N GLU A 192 -33.78 19.47 7.85
CA GLU A 192 -35.06 18.81 7.54
C GLU A 192 -34.90 17.70 6.48
N ASP A 193 -34.07 17.93 5.45
CA ASP A 193 -33.79 16.96 4.38
C ASP A 193 -32.27 16.97 4.08
N GLU A 194 -31.60 15.96 4.62
CA GLU A 194 -30.15 15.78 4.43
C GLU A 194 -29.76 15.45 2.99
N PHE A 195 -30.69 14.93 2.19
CA PHE A 195 -30.44 14.63 0.78
C PHE A 195 -30.48 15.92 -0.05
N GLU A 196 -31.48 16.76 0.12
CA GLU A 196 -31.61 18.04 -0.60
C GLU A 196 -30.41 18.94 -0.27
N GLU A 197 -30.10 19.09 1.02
CA GLU A 197 -28.98 19.89 1.48
C GLU A 197 -27.62 19.34 1.03
N GLY A 198 -27.43 18.01 1.09
CA GLY A 198 -26.21 17.35 0.63
C GLY A 198 -25.99 17.54 -0.88
N VAL A 199 -27.05 17.44 -1.70
CA VAL A 199 -26.96 17.72 -3.15
C VAL A 199 -26.56 19.18 -3.40
N ARG A 200 -27.13 20.13 -2.66
CA ARG A 200 -26.80 21.54 -2.76
C ARG A 200 -25.32 21.79 -2.49
N ILE A 201 -24.81 21.27 -1.37
CA ILE A 201 -23.41 21.42 -0.98
C ILE A 201 -22.47 20.77 -2.01
N ILE A 202 -22.80 19.56 -2.50
CA ILE A 202 -21.96 18.88 -3.49
C ILE A 202 -21.88 19.68 -4.79
N LYS A 203 -22.97 20.32 -5.24
CA LYS A 203 -22.94 21.19 -6.42
C LYS A 203 -22.02 22.39 -6.22
N GLU A 204 -22.05 23.05 -5.07
CA GLU A 204 -21.11 24.13 -4.75
C GLU A 204 -19.65 23.65 -4.77
N LEU A 205 -19.38 22.44 -4.24
CA LEU A 205 -18.05 21.83 -4.31
C LEU A 205 -17.64 21.48 -5.74
N GLN A 206 -18.57 21.09 -6.61
CA GLN A 206 -18.30 20.85 -8.03
C GLN A 206 -17.96 22.16 -8.77
N GLU A 207 -18.67 23.25 -8.47
CA GLU A 207 -18.36 24.60 -9.01
C GLU A 207 -16.96 25.06 -8.56
N TYR A 208 -16.61 24.82 -7.29
CA TYR A 208 -15.26 25.07 -6.78
C TYR A 208 -14.22 24.20 -7.50
N ALA A 209 -14.48 22.92 -7.68
CA ALA A 209 -13.59 21.99 -8.36
C ALA A 209 -13.34 22.37 -9.85
N ALA A 210 -14.34 22.92 -10.52
CA ALA A 210 -14.26 23.33 -11.92
C ALA A 210 -13.25 24.48 -12.17
N GLN A 211 -12.79 25.16 -11.11
CA GLN A 211 -11.76 26.21 -11.21
C GLN A 211 -10.34 25.68 -11.40
N PHE A 212 -10.12 24.38 -11.16
CA PHE A 212 -8.80 23.77 -11.26
C PHE A 212 -8.61 23.11 -12.62
N GLU A 213 -7.52 23.45 -13.28
CA GLU A 213 -7.08 22.85 -14.53
C GLU A 213 -5.75 22.08 -14.30
N ARG A 214 -5.45 21.14 -15.18
CA ARG A 214 -4.17 20.45 -15.16
C ARG A 214 -3.07 21.38 -15.68
N VAL A 215 -1.99 21.48 -14.91
CA VAL A 215 -0.78 22.24 -15.27
C VAL A 215 0.45 21.37 -15.12
N PRO A 216 1.57 21.68 -15.79
CA PRO A 216 2.83 20.97 -15.59
C PRO A 216 3.31 21.14 -14.14
N VAL A 217 3.59 20.01 -13.46
CA VAL A 217 4.11 19.96 -12.10
C VAL A 217 5.27 18.98 -12.03
N PRO A 218 6.30 19.21 -11.18
CA PRO A 218 7.42 18.31 -11.06
C PRO A 218 6.99 16.89 -10.66
N VAL A 219 7.58 15.85 -11.27
CA VAL A 219 7.30 14.44 -10.89
C VAL A 219 7.65 14.14 -9.44
N SER A 220 8.52 14.93 -8.81
CA SER A 220 8.82 14.86 -7.37
C SER A 220 7.61 15.10 -6.46
N LYS A 221 6.54 15.69 -6.98
CA LYS A 221 5.26 15.85 -6.24
C LYS A 221 4.41 14.57 -6.22
N LEU A 222 4.72 13.58 -7.07
CA LEU A 222 3.99 12.34 -7.10
C LEU A 222 4.39 11.43 -5.93
N ARG A 223 3.41 10.86 -5.26
CA ARG A 223 3.57 9.92 -4.14
C ARG A 223 2.96 8.58 -4.52
N ILE A 224 3.75 7.51 -4.43
CA ILE A 224 3.40 6.17 -4.92
C ILE A 224 3.36 5.19 -3.74
N GLY A 225 2.22 4.55 -3.52
CA GLY A 225 2.05 3.47 -2.55
C GLY A 225 2.41 2.11 -3.16
N LEU A 226 3.03 1.25 -2.36
CA LEU A 226 3.49 -0.09 -2.77
C LEU A 226 2.75 -1.16 -1.97
N LYS A 227 2.06 -2.07 -2.64
CA LYS A 227 1.22 -3.11 -2.06
C LYS A 227 1.35 -4.42 -2.84
N CYS A 228 1.20 -5.57 -2.18
CA CYS A 228 0.97 -6.84 -2.87
C CYS A 228 -0.17 -7.63 -2.25
N GLY A 229 -0.89 -8.40 -3.07
CA GLY A 229 -1.96 -9.28 -2.63
C GLY A 229 -2.14 -10.46 -3.57
N GLY A 230 -2.42 -11.66 -2.99
CA GLY A 230 -2.49 -12.88 -3.79
C GLY A 230 -1.15 -13.26 -4.43
N SER A 231 -0.03 -13.08 -3.69
CA SER A 231 1.33 -13.36 -4.15
C SER A 231 1.54 -14.83 -4.52
N ASP A 232 2.42 -15.07 -5.48
CA ASP A 232 2.86 -16.38 -5.98
C ASP A 232 4.39 -16.47 -6.08
N GLY A 233 4.91 -17.59 -6.58
CA GLY A 233 6.35 -17.82 -6.77
C GLY A 233 7.04 -16.84 -7.72
N TYR A 234 6.29 -16.18 -8.60
CA TYR A 234 6.81 -15.19 -9.53
C TYR A 234 6.87 -13.77 -8.94
N SER A 235 6.15 -13.49 -7.85
CA SER A 235 6.01 -12.14 -7.29
C SER A 235 7.36 -11.49 -7.01
N GLY A 236 8.29 -12.21 -6.39
CA GLY A 236 9.63 -11.72 -6.05
C GLY A 236 10.64 -11.75 -7.22
N ILE A 237 10.25 -12.18 -8.42
CA ILE A 237 11.14 -12.22 -9.58
C ILE A 237 10.64 -11.40 -10.77
N THR A 238 9.39 -10.93 -10.74
CA THR A 238 8.78 -10.13 -11.81
C THR A 238 8.22 -8.81 -11.28
N ALA A 239 6.97 -8.80 -10.82
CA ALA A 239 6.24 -7.57 -10.49
C ALA A 239 6.84 -6.79 -9.32
N ASN A 240 7.28 -7.46 -8.23
CA ASN A 240 7.87 -6.76 -7.10
C ASN A 240 9.21 -6.11 -7.44
N PRO A 241 10.19 -6.80 -8.10
CA PRO A 241 11.40 -6.15 -8.59
C PRO A 241 11.13 -5.04 -9.62
N LEU A 242 10.12 -5.18 -10.48
CA LEU A 242 9.73 -4.12 -11.42
C LEU A 242 9.24 -2.87 -10.67
N CYS A 243 8.37 -3.04 -9.65
CA CYS A 243 7.97 -1.94 -8.77
C CYS A 243 9.18 -1.34 -8.04
N GLY A 244 10.16 -2.17 -7.65
CA GLY A 244 11.40 -1.73 -7.02
C GLY A 244 12.25 -0.85 -7.93
N ARG A 245 12.46 -1.25 -9.18
CA ARG A 245 13.17 -0.41 -10.17
C ARG A 245 12.44 0.90 -10.44
N LEU A 246 11.10 0.87 -10.50
CA LEU A 246 10.30 2.09 -10.59
C LEU A 246 10.46 2.96 -9.34
N CYS A 247 10.47 2.36 -8.14
CA CYS A 247 10.73 3.08 -6.90
C CYS A 247 12.10 3.77 -6.93
N ASP A 248 13.15 3.06 -7.35
CA ASP A 248 14.50 3.61 -7.47
C ASP A 248 14.55 4.78 -8.47
N LEU A 249 13.94 4.62 -9.63
CA LEU A 249 13.85 5.68 -10.63
C LEU A 249 13.08 6.89 -10.09
N HIS A 250 11.90 6.67 -9.49
CA HIS A 250 11.04 7.75 -9.00
C HIS A 250 11.68 8.51 -7.83
N THR A 251 12.33 7.82 -6.89
CA THR A 251 13.03 8.46 -5.78
C THR A 251 14.30 9.19 -6.24
N SER A 252 14.98 8.70 -7.28
CA SER A 252 16.08 9.42 -7.91
C SER A 252 15.66 10.73 -8.59
N HIS A 253 14.38 10.85 -8.94
CA HIS A 253 13.73 12.08 -9.44
C HIS A 253 13.19 12.97 -8.30
N GLY A 254 13.46 12.63 -7.04
CA GLY A 254 12.99 13.37 -5.86
C GLY A 254 11.56 13.06 -5.43
N GLY A 255 10.93 12.04 -6.02
CA GLY A 255 9.60 11.58 -5.66
C GLY A 255 9.56 10.76 -4.37
N SER A 256 8.37 10.36 -3.94
CA SER A 256 8.18 9.58 -2.73
C SER A 256 7.50 8.24 -3.03
N CYS A 257 8.05 7.16 -2.47
CA CYS A 257 7.44 5.84 -2.45
C CYS A 257 7.15 5.41 -1.01
N VAL A 258 6.11 4.61 -0.80
CA VAL A 258 5.73 4.12 0.54
C VAL A 258 5.48 2.63 0.50
N LEU A 259 6.23 1.90 1.32
CA LEU A 259 6.06 0.47 1.53
C LEU A 259 5.32 0.25 2.86
N THR A 260 4.24 -0.52 2.83
CA THR A 260 3.48 -0.93 4.03
C THR A 260 3.48 -2.46 4.16
N GLU A 261 2.53 -3.02 4.92
CA GLU A 261 2.42 -4.47 5.17
C GLU A 261 3.55 -4.99 6.06
N VAL A 262 3.66 -4.43 7.27
CA VAL A 262 4.75 -4.77 8.21
C VAL A 262 4.92 -6.28 8.42
N PRO A 263 3.85 -7.11 8.55
CA PRO A 263 4.01 -8.57 8.64
C PRO A 263 4.71 -9.22 7.43
N GLU A 264 4.73 -8.55 6.29
CA GLU A 264 5.43 -9.02 5.08
C GLU A 264 6.87 -8.48 4.97
N MET A 265 7.39 -7.89 6.05
CA MET A 265 8.80 -7.50 6.21
C MET A 265 9.56 -8.48 7.13
N PHE A 266 8.84 -9.30 7.93
CA PHE A 266 9.45 -10.21 8.89
C PHE A 266 10.33 -11.26 8.21
N GLY A 267 11.60 -11.34 8.64
CA GLY A 267 12.62 -12.19 8.02
C GLY A 267 13.39 -11.53 6.88
N ALA A 268 12.93 -10.34 6.40
CA ALA A 268 13.62 -9.54 5.40
C ALA A 268 13.92 -8.10 5.89
N GLU A 269 13.60 -7.80 7.13
CA GLU A 269 13.74 -6.47 7.75
C GLU A 269 15.16 -5.92 7.68
N HIS A 270 16.17 -6.79 7.75
CA HIS A 270 17.58 -6.40 7.66
C HIS A 270 17.90 -5.69 6.33
N LEU A 271 17.23 -6.06 5.23
CA LEU A 271 17.42 -5.43 3.91
C LEU A 271 16.89 -3.99 3.89
N LEU A 272 15.89 -3.67 4.71
CA LEU A 272 15.35 -2.31 4.87
C LEU A 272 16.20 -1.52 5.85
N MET A 273 16.56 -2.12 6.99
CA MET A 273 17.34 -1.50 8.06
C MET A 273 18.73 -1.05 7.59
N GLN A 274 19.40 -1.81 6.71
CA GLN A 274 20.68 -1.49 6.12
C GLN A 274 20.65 -0.24 5.22
N ARG A 275 19.47 0.18 4.78
CA ARG A 275 19.26 1.34 3.90
C ARG A 275 18.69 2.57 4.60
N CYS A 276 18.51 2.50 5.94
CA CYS A 276 18.05 3.65 6.73
C CYS A 276 19.07 4.79 6.68
N VAL A 277 18.63 5.98 6.29
CA VAL A 277 19.49 7.16 6.10
C VAL A 277 20.07 7.72 7.41
N SER A 278 19.50 7.36 8.55
CA SER A 278 19.95 7.80 9.86
C SER A 278 19.66 6.77 10.95
N LYS A 279 20.34 6.94 12.09
CA LYS A 279 20.07 6.10 13.27
C LYS A 279 18.63 6.25 13.77
N GLU A 280 18.04 7.44 13.69
CA GLU A 280 16.66 7.68 14.08
C GLU A 280 15.68 6.86 13.22
N VAL A 281 15.84 6.89 11.90
CA VAL A 281 15.02 6.10 10.97
C VAL A 281 15.21 4.60 11.21
N PHE A 282 16.46 4.16 11.48
CA PHE A 282 16.75 2.79 11.83
C PHE A 282 16.02 2.37 13.12
N ASP A 283 16.15 3.15 14.21
CA ASP A 283 15.54 2.84 15.50
C ASP A 283 13.98 2.77 15.36
N ARG A 284 13.38 3.69 14.61
CA ARG A 284 11.94 3.66 14.30
C ARG A 284 11.56 2.43 13.46
N THR A 285 12.42 2.00 12.53
CA THR A 285 12.18 0.77 11.74
C THR A 285 12.25 -0.47 12.63
N VAL A 286 13.19 -0.52 13.58
CA VAL A 286 13.27 -1.61 14.56
C VAL A 286 11.99 -1.66 15.42
N SER A 287 11.55 -0.50 15.92
CA SER A 287 10.30 -0.39 16.69
C SER A 287 9.11 -0.86 15.84
N LEU A 288 8.97 -0.36 14.61
CA LEU A 288 7.91 -0.75 13.68
C LEU A 288 7.78 -2.28 13.56
N ILE A 289 8.89 -2.97 13.37
CA ILE A 289 8.93 -4.43 13.21
C ILE A 289 8.58 -5.13 14.52
N ASN A 290 9.24 -4.77 15.63
CA ASN A 290 9.08 -5.44 16.90
C ASN A 290 7.70 -5.18 17.53
N ASP A 291 7.20 -3.96 17.49
CA ASP A 291 5.87 -3.61 18.01
C ASP A 291 4.77 -4.36 17.24
N PHE A 292 4.96 -4.59 15.93
CA PHE A 292 3.99 -5.37 15.15
C PHE A 292 4.08 -6.88 15.47
N LYS A 293 5.26 -7.41 15.79
CA LYS A 293 5.40 -8.78 16.32
C LYS A 293 4.73 -8.89 17.70
N ASP A 294 4.88 -7.88 18.56
CA ASP A 294 4.22 -7.81 19.87
C ASP A 294 2.71 -7.71 19.75
N TYR A 295 2.20 -7.02 18.70
CA TYR A 295 0.77 -7.03 18.38
C TYR A 295 0.25 -8.48 18.15
N PHE A 296 0.95 -9.32 17.38
CA PHE A 296 0.57 -10.72 17.19
C PHE A 296 0.60 -11.51 18.50
N THR A 297 1.69 -11.41 19.27
CA THR A 297 1.86 -12.17 20.51
C THR A 297 0.89 -11.75 21.60
N ARG A 298 0.55 -10.45 21.69
CA ARG A 298 -0.48 -9.91 22.59
C ARG A 298 -1.86 -10.54 22.34
N HIS A 299 -2.16 -10.88 21.07
CA HIS A 299 -3.39 -11.57 20.69
C HIS A 299 -3.25 -13.12 20.68
N GLY A 300 -2.15 -13.66 21.21
CA GLY A 300 -1.91 -15.11 21.27
C GLY A 300 -1.68 -15.75 19.89
N GLN A 301 -1.28 -14.93 18.88
CA GLN A 301 -1.00 -15.41 17.53
C GLN A 301 0.50 -15.58 17.30
N VAL A 302 0.85 -16.48 16.37
CA VAL A 302 2.23 -16.65 15.93
C VAL A 302 2.60 -15.64 14.86
N VAL A 303 3.82 -15.13 14.87
CA VAL A 303 4.29 -14.09 13.92
C VAL A 303 4.46 -14.62 12.48
N TYR A 304 4.54 -15.93 12.27
CA TYR A 304 4.81 -16.59 10.99
C TYR A 304 3.60 -17.33 10.40
N GLU A 305 2.37 -16.97 10.76
CA GLU A 305 1.14 -17.59 10.19
C GLU A 305 1.01 -17.38 8.67
N ASN A 306 1.40 -16.20 8.17
CA ASN A 306 1.55 -15.95 6.74
C ASN A 306 2.72 -16.82 6.19
N PRO A 307 2.70 -17.38 4.97
CA PRO A 307 1.80 -17.14 3.83
C PRO A 307 0.43 -17.83 3.92
N SER A 308 -0.56 -17.20 3.27
CA SER A 308 -1.91 -17.76 3.16
C SER A 308 -1.92 -19.09 2.37
N PRO A 309 -3.00 -19.91 2.51
CA PRO A 309 -3.13 -21.13 1.69
C PRO A 309 -3.00 -20.89 0.19
N GLY A 310 -3.51 -19.74 -0.30
CA GLY A 310 -3.40 -19.35 -1.71
C GLY A 310 -1.95 -19.05 -2.13
N ASN A 311 -1.18 -18.39 -1.28
CA ASN A 311 0.25 -18.13 -1.54
C ASN A 311 1.06 -19.44 -1.56
N LYS A 312 0.79 -20.35 -0.60
CA LYS A 312 1.43 -21.68 -0.56
C LYS A 312 1.14 -22.48 -1.82
N LYS A 313 -0.13 -22.51 -2.26
CA LYS A 313 -0.49 -23.14 -3.54
C LYS A 313 0.20 -22.49 -4.75
N GLY A 314 0.57 -21.22 -4.66
CA GLY A 314 1.29 -20.47 -5.70
C GLY A 314 2.81 -20.60 -5.62
N GLY A 315 3.37 -21.50 -4.80
CA GLY A 315 4.81 -21.80 -4.73
C GLY A 315 5.59 -21.14 -3.58
N ILE A 316 4.96 -20.24 -2.79
CA ILE A 316 5.59 -19.63 -1.61
C ILE A 316 5.48 -20.57 -0.42
N THR A 317 6.58 -20.75 0.32
CA THR A 317 6.69 -21.77 1.39
C THR A 317 6.59 -21.16 2.79
N THR A 318 7.42 -20.17 3.08
CA THR A 318 7.60 -19.58 4.41
C THR A 318 7.34 -18.07 4.39
N LEU A 319 7.25 -17.45 5.56
CA LEU A 319 7.10 -15.99 5.65
C LEU A 319 8.37 -15.28 5.21
N GLU A 320 9.55 -15.79 5.53
CA GLU A 320 10.84 -15.24 5.08
C GLU A 320 10.90 -15.18 3.55
N GLU A 321 10.51 -16.25 2.88
CA GLU A 321 10.46 -16.25 1.40
C GLU A 321 9.51 -15.20 0.86
N LYS A 322 8.31 -15.10 1.47
CA LYS A 322 7.33 -14.09 1.08
C LYS A 322 7.88 -12.68 1.29
N SER A 323 8.44 -12.43 2.46
CA SER A 323 8.98 -11.11 2.84
C SER A 323 10.15 -10.70 1.96
N LEU A 324 11.11 -11.59 1.69
CA LEU A 324 12.23 -11.32 0.78
C LEU A 324 11.75 -10.95 -0.64
N GLY A 325 10.65 -11.55 -1.08
CA GLY A 325 9.99 -11.15 -2.34
C GLY A 325 9.23 -9.83 -2.22
N CYS A 326 8.56 -9.57 -1.10
CA CYS A 326 7.71 -8.40 -0.90
C CYS A 326 8.51 -7.10 -0.74
N VAL A 327 9.61 -7.10 0.03
CA VAL A 327 10.42 -5.89 0.28
C VAL A 327 11.13 -5.38 -0.98
N GLN A 328 11.24 -6.22 -2.03
CA GLN A 328 11.80 -5.81 -3.32
C GLN A 328 10.98 -4.70 -4.00
N LYS A 329 9.69 -4.52 -3.65
CA LYS A 329 8.88 -3.38 -4.14
C LYS A 329 9.51 -2.02 -3.80
N GLY A 330 10.26 -1.94 -2.70
CA GLY A 330 11.01 -0.73 -2.32
C GLY A 330 12.36 -0.56 -3.00
N GLY A 331 12.72 -1.43 -3.96
CA GLY A 331 13.97 -1.36 -4.72
C GLY A 331 15.21 -1.36 -3.82
N LEU A 332 16.19 -0.59 -4.21
CA LEU A 332 17.40 -0.28 -3.46
C LEU A 332 17.37 1.13 -2.84
N SER A 333 16.25 1.84 -2.97
CA SER A 333 16.09 3.21 -2.49
C SER A 333 16.38 3.34 -1.00
N PRO A 334 17.08 4.41 -0.56
CA PRO A 334 17.28 4.71 0.84
C PRO A 334 15.95 4.85 1.59
N VAL A 335 15.86 4.25 2.80
CA VAL A 335 14.72 4.42 3.70
C VAL A 335 14.88 5.75 4.43
N THR A 336 14.03 6.72 4.08
CA THR A 336 14.13 8.12 4.54
C THR A 336 13.22 8.43 5.70
N ASP A 337 12.16 7.64 5.91
CA ASP A 337 11.24 7.82 7.01
C ASP A 337 10.55 6.51 7.42
N CYS A 338 10.01 6.53 8.64
CA CYS A 338 9.17 5.48 9.17
C CYS A 338 7.92 6.14 9.79
N LEU A 339 6.74 5.80 9.29
CA LEU A 339 5.46 6.44 9.57
C LEU A 339 4.58 5.53 10.41
N ASP A 340 3.88 6.09 11.38
CA ASP A 340 2.83 5.38 12.10
C ASP A 340 1.57 5.23 11.25
N TYR A 341 0.63 4.37 11.68
CA TYR A 341 -0.62 4.15 10.99
C TYR A 341 -1.43 5.46 10.86
N GLY A 342 -1.79 5.82 9.63
CA GLY A 342 -2.53 7.04 9.31
C GLY A 342 -1.69 8.32 9.27
N ASP A 343 -0.38 8.24 9.44
CA ASP A 343 0.51 9.40 9.28
C ASP A 343 0.71 9.75 7.80
N THR A 344 1.06 11.02 7.53
CA THR A 344 1.20 11.56 6.18
C THR A 344 2.66 11.54 5.70
N ILE A 345 2.87 11.24 4.43
CA ILE A 345 4.16 11.32 3.75
C ILE A 345 4.61 12.78 3.66
N THR A 346 5.78 13.10 4.20
CA THR A 346 6.34 14.45 4.20
C THR A 346 7.73 14.54 3.60
N LYS A 347 8.43 13.40 3.45
CA LYS A 347 9.81 13.34 2.95
C LYS A 347 9.89 12.64 1.59
N PRO A 348 10.79 13.09 0.70
CA PRO A 348 11.11 12.34 -0.52
C PRO A 348 11.88 11.06 -0.18
N GLY A 349 11.89 10.10 -1.11
CA GLY A 349 12.54 8.81 -0.92
C GLY A 349 11.57 7.69 -0.56
N LEU A 350 12.06 6.61 0.04
CA LEU A 350 11.25 5.48 0.48
C LEU A 350 10.88 5.65 1.95
N SER A 351 9.57 5.69 2.25
CA SER A 351 9.04 5.61 3.61
C SER A 351 8.51 4.21 3.91
N LEU A 352 8.65 3.77 5.17
CA LEU A 352 7.97 2.59 5.69
C LEU A 352 6.73 3.04 6.48
N LEU A 353 5.57 2.45 6.21
CA LEU A 353 4.31 2.82 6.85
C LEU A 353 3.78 1.66 7.69
N ASN A 354 3.55 1.91 8.98
CA ASN A 354 2.93 0.95 9.87
C ASN A 354 1.55 0.53 9.34
N GLY A 355 1.30 -0.76 9.27
CA GLY A 355 0.00 -1.30 8.86
C GLY A 355 0.02 -2.80 8.60
N PRO A 356 -1.16 -3.46 8.70
CA PRO A 356 -1.31 -4.88 8.45
C PRO A 356 -1.23 -5.22 6.95
N GLY A 357 -1.10 -6.52 6.66
CA GLY A 357 -1.12 -7.05 5.28
C GLY A 357 -2.51 -7.20 4.66
N ASN A 358 -3.59 -6.89 5.37
CA ASN A 358 -4.95 -6.93 4.79
C ASN A 358 -5.07 -5.95 3.62
N ASP A 359 -5.52 -6.45 2.47
CA ASP A 359 -5.48 -5.71 1.20
C ASP A 359 -6.19 -4.35 1.27
N ILE A 360 -7.45 -4.32 1.72
CA ILE A 360 -8.25 -3.08 1.74
C ILE A 360 -7.74 -2.12 2.81
N VAL A 361 -7.38 -2.64 3.99
CA VAL A 361 -6.83 -1.82 5.09
C VAL A 361 -5.51 -1.17 4.68
N ALA A 362 -4.60 -1.92 4.05
CA ALA A 362 -3.32 -1.41 3.60
C ALA A 362 -3.46 -0.35 2.49
N VAL A 363 -4.33 -0.59 1.51
CA VAL A 363 -4.63 0.38 0.44
C VAL A 363 -5.25 1.66 1.00
N THR A 364 -6.16 1.54 1.98
CA THR A 364 -6.77 2.68 2.67
C THR A 364 -5.73 3.51 3.44
N ASN A 365 -4.82 2.83 4.14
CA ASN A 365 -3.76 3.49 4.90
C ASN A 365 -2.76 4.22 3.98
N LEU A 366 -2.34 3.60 2.87
CA LEU A 366 -1.49 4.23 1.86
C LEU A 366 -2.14 5.49 1.27
N MET A 367 -3.43 5.43 0.95
CA MET A 367 -4.20 6.58 0.48
C MET A 367 -4.26 7.67 1.56
N ALA A 368 -4.60 7.33 2.81
CA ALA A 368 -4.67 8.30 3.91
C ALA A 368 -3.30 8.95 4.20
N ALA A 369 -2.19 8.22 3.98
CA ALA A 369 -0.84 8.75 4.03
C ALA A 369 -0.52 9.72 2.88
N GLY A 370 -1.40 9.84 1.88
CA GLY A 370 -1.29 10.78 0.77
C GLY A 370 -0.73 10.19 -0.52
N ALA A 371 -0.67 8.85 -0.66
CA ALA A 371 -0.28 8.22 -1.92
C ALA A 371 -1.32 8.51 -3.02
N HIS A 372 -0.87 9.08 -4.13
CA HIS A 372 -1.73 9.43 -5.27
C HIS A 372 -2.14 8.22 -6.10
N ILE A 373 -1.22 7.26 -6.25
CA ILE A 373 -1.35 6.00 -6.99
C ILE A 373 -0.84 4.88 -6.11
N ILE A 374 -1.50 3.74 -6.16
CA ILE A 374 -1.04 2.53 -5.49
C ILE A 374 -0.69 1.48 -6.52
N LEU A 375 0.55 0.97 -6.48
CA LEU A 375 0.99 -0.18 -7.26
C LEU A 375 0.63 -1.44 -6.48
N PHE A 376 -0.28 -2.22 -7.02
CA PHE A 376 -0.78 -3.44 -6.39
C PHE A 376 -0.35 -4.67 -7.20
N THR A 377 0.74 -5.31 -6.78
CA THR A 377 1.24 -6.52 -7.43
C THR A 377 0.41 -7.74 -7.05
N THR A 378 0.15 -8.65 -8.00
CA THR A 378 -0.67 -9.83 -7.74
C THR A 378 -0.32 -10.99 -8.68
N GLY A 379 -0.23 -12.21 -8.13
CA GLY A 379 -0.03 -13.44 -8.89
C GLY A 379 -1.33 -14.20 -9.19
N ARG A 380 -2.38 -13.95 -8.41
CA ARG A 380 -3.67 -14.65 -8.52
C ARG A 380 -4.81 -13.76 -8.99
N GLY A 381 -4.64 -12.43 -8.86
CA GLY A 381 -5.64 -11.42 -9.21
C GLY A 381 -6.64 -11.16 -8.09
N THR A 382 -7.05 -9.90 -8.01
CA THR A 382 -8.11 -9.43 -7.10
C THR A 382 -8.82 -8.22 -7.71
N PRO A 383 -10.14 -8.07 -7.56
CA PRO A 383 -10.86 -6.87 -8.00
C PRO A 383 -10.70 -5.68 -7.04
N VAL A 384 -10.11 -5.86 -5.85
CA VAL A 384 -9.98 -4.81 -4.83
C VAL A 384 -9.33 -3.55 -5.40
N GLY A 385 -9.95 -2.40 -5.20
CA GLY A 385 -9.40 -1.08 -5.52
C GLY A 385 -9.66 -0.10 -4.38
N GLY A 386 -8.75 0.83 -4.18
CA GLY A 386 -8.86 1.87 -3.16
C GLY A 386 -9.54 3.15 -3.65
N ALA A 387 -9.61 4.14 -2.76
CA ALA A 387 -10.14 5.46 -3.07
C ALA A 387 -9.31 6.21 -4.12
N VAL A 388 -8.04 5.86 -4.29
CA VAL A 388 -7.13 6.41 -5.30
C VAL A 388 -6.86 5.38 -6.40
N PRO A 389 -6.36 5.80 -7.59
CA PRO A 389 -5.95 4.89 -8.66
C PRO A 389 -5.10 3.74 -8.14
N THR A 390 -5.56 2.50 -8.35
CA THR A 390 -4.90 1.28 -7.88
C THR A 390 -4.51 0.44 -9.08
N VAL A 391 -3.24 0.56 -9.49
CA VAL A 391 -2.67 -0.11 -10.66
C VAL A 391 -2.37 -1.56 -10.34
N LYS A 392 -3.08 -2.50 -10.98
CA LYS A 392 -2.86 -3.94 -10.82
C LYS A 392 -1.74 -4.43 -11.73
N VAL A 393 -0.66 -4.93 -11.11
CA VAL A 393 0.52 -5.44 -11.81
C VAL A 393 0.55 -6.96 -11.68
N ALA A 394 0.31 -7.67 -12.79
CA ALA A 394 0.36 -9.13 -12.80
C ALA A 394 1.79 -9.64 -12.75
N THR A 395 2.05 -10.66 -11.94
CA THR A 395 3.34 -11.33 -11.82
C THR A 395 3.63 -12.27 -13.00
N ASN A 396 2.59 -12.70 -13.71
CA ASN A 396 2.68 -13.66 -14.80
C ASN A 396 1.70 -13.34 -15.94
N SER A 397 2.09 -13.67 -17.17
CA SER A 397 1.31 -13.36 -18.38
C SER A 397 -0.01 -14.16 -18.47
N ALA A 398 -0.07 -15.35 -17.87
CA ALA A 398 -1.30 -16.15 -17.84
C ALA A 398 -2.42 -15.46 -17.04
N LEU A 399 -2.07 -14.86 -15.90
CA LEU A 399 -3.00 -14.03 -15.12
C LEU A 399 -3.43 -12.79 -15.91
N ALA A 400 -2.48 -12.07 -16.51
CA ALA A 400 -2.78 -10.86 -17.28
C ALA A 400 -3.75 -11.14 -18.43
N ALA A 401 -3.57 -12.25 -19.15
CA ALA A 401 -4.47 -12.68 -20.22
C ALA A 401 -5.85 -13.09 -19.69
N ARG A 402 -5.90 -13.91 -18.64
CA ARG A 402 -7.15 -14.44 -18.07
C ARG A 402 -8.01 -13.36 -17.39
N LYS A 403 -7.38 -12.35 -16.77
CA LYS A 403 -8.01 -11.28 -15.99
C LYS A 403 -7.70 -9.89 -16.54
N SER A 404 -7.72 -9.76 -17.86
CA SER A 404 -7.47 -8.50 -18.56
C SER A 404 -8.40 -7.35 -18.13
N ASN A 405 -9.57 -7.68 -17.57
CA ASN A 405 -10.49 -6.71 -16.99
C ASN A 405 -10.09 -6.23 -15.57
N TRP A 406 -9.12 -6.86 -14.91
CA TRP A 406 -8.61 -6.44 -13.59
C TRP A 406 -7.17 -5.92 -13.65
N ILE A 407 -6.39 -6.44 -14.60
CA ILE A 407 -4.95 -6.20 -14.69
C ILE A 407 -4.67 -5.00 -15.59
N ASP A 408 -3.88 -4.09 -15.08
CA ASP A 408 -3.44 -2.88 -15.79
C ASP A 408 -2.10 -3.09 -16.49
N PHE A 409 -1.16 -3.82 -15.85
CA PHE A 409 0.19 -4.02 -16.39
C PHE A 409 0.67 -5.46 -16.21
N ASN A 410 1.30 -6.01 -17.25
CA ASN A 410 1.82 -7.39 -17.26
C ASN A 410 3.34 -7.42 -17.02
N ALA A 411 3.75 -7.64 -15.77
CA ALA A 411 5.16 -7.83 -15.43
C ALA A 411 5.68 -9.25 -15.74
N GLY A 412 4.81 -10.20 -16.13
CA GLY A 412 5.22 -11.56 -16.51
C GLY A 412 6.22 -11.59 -17.67
N LYS A 413 6.20 -10.57 -18.55
CA LYS A 413 7.17 -10.40 -19.63
C LYS A 413 8.63 -10.24 -19.14
N CYS A 414 8.85 -9.81 -17.89
CA CYS A 414 10.20 -9.79 -17.32
C CYS A 414 10.88 -11.18 -17.34
N LEU A 415 10.11 -12.27 -17.34
CA LEU A 415 10.65 -13.65 -17.46
C LEU A 415 11.22 -13.95 -18.86
N GLU A 416 10.85 -13.18 -19.85
CA GLU A 416 11.34 -13.26 -21.23
C GLU A 416 12.65 -12.48 -21.43
N GLY A 417 13.10 -11.77 -20.38
CA GLY A 417 14.33 -10.96 -20.37
C GLY A 417 14.11 -9.48 -20.69
N ASP A 418 12.85 -9.04 -20.81
CA ASP A 418 12.51 -7.64 -21.07
C ASP A 418 12.75 -6.75 -19.84
N ASP A 419 13.43 -5.63 -20.01
CA ASP A 419 13.45 -4.54 -19.04
C ASP A 419 12.25 -3.61 -19.29
N LEU A 420 11.21 -3.77 -18.49
CA LEU A 420 9.97 -3.00 -18.59
C LEU A 420 9.97 -1.73 -17.74
N THR A 421 11.09 -1.33 -17.14
CA THR A 421 11.13 -0.24 -16.16
C THR A 421 10.63 1.07 -16.74
N GLU A 422 11.15 1.46 -17.90
CA GLU A 422 10.76 2.73 -18.57
C GLU A 422 9.30 2.67 -19.06
N GLU A 423 8.87 1.55 -19.66
CA GLU A 423 7.49 1.35 -20.11
C GLU A 423 6.52 1.46 -18.94
N PHE A 424 6.85 0.82 -17.82
CA PHE A 424 6.03 0.86 -16.61
C PHE A 424 6.00 2.26 -16.00
N TYR A 425 7.14 2.95 -15.92
CA TYR A 425 7.19 4.32 -15.42
C TYR A 425 6.32 5.27 -16.25
N ARG A 426 6.41 5.20 -17.60
CA ARG A 426 5.57 6.00 -18.51
C ARG A 426 4.09 5.69 -18.35
N TYR A 427 3.74 4.43 -18.13
CA TYR A 427 2.38 4.05 -17.81
C TYR A 427 1.89 4.72 -16.51
N ILE A 428 2.69 4.72 -15.44
CA ILE A 428 2.34 5.38 -14.17
C ILE A 428 2.18 6.90 -14.34
N ILE A 429 3.05 7.55 -15.13
CA ILE A 429 2.90 8.95 -15.47
C ILE A 429 1.58 9.19 -16.24
N SER A 430 1.22 8.34 -17.18
CA SER A 430 -0.06 8.46 -17.89
C SER A 430 -1.27 8.35 -16.93
N VAL A 431 -1.20 7.49 -15.92
CA VAL A 431 -2.23 7.39 -14.86
C VAL A 431 -2.28 8.68 -14.02
N ALA A 432 -1.12 9.27 -13.69
CA ALA A 432 -1.06 10.56 -13.01
C ALA A 432 -1.68 11.67 -13.86
N GLU A 433 -1.56 11.62 -15.16
CA GLU A 433 -2.12 12.57 -16.13
C GLU A 433 -3.60 12.33 -16.48
N GLY A 434 -4.21 11.27 -15.93
CA GLY A 434 -5.66 11.05 -16.00
C GLY A 434 -6.09 9.76 -16.71
N ALA A 435 -5.16 8.90 -17.17
CA ALA A 435 -5.55 7.57 -17.62
C ALA A 435 -6.19 6.80 -16.47
N GLU A 436 -7.33 6.16 -16.73
CA GLU A 436 -8.06 5.40 -15.73
C GLU A 436 -7.53 3.97 -15.59
N THR A 437 -7.35 3.54 -14.36
CA THR A 437 -7.08 2.14 -14.04
C THR A 437 -8.33 1.28 -14.23
N LYS A 438 -8.16 -0.05 -14.36
CA LYS A 438 -9.29 -0.99 -14.44
C LYS A 438 -10.23 -0.88 -13.23
N ASN A 439 -9.69 -0.65 -12.05
CA ASN A 439 -10.49 -0.43 -10.85
C ASN A 439 -11.38 0.82 -10.95
N GLU A 440 -10.85 1.92 -11.50
CA GLU A 440 -11.63 3.14 -11.71
C GLU A 440 -12.72 2.92 -12.76
N GLN A 441 -12.41 2.27 -13.89
CA GLN A 441 -13.37 1.97 -14.96
C GLN A 441 -14.55 1.11 -14.47
N HIS A 442 -14.31 0.21 -13.53
CA HIS A 442 -15.35 -0.64 -12.94
C HIS A 442 -16.00 -0.05 -11.68
N GLY A 443 -15.50 1.07 -11.17
CA GLY A 443 -15.99 1.67 -9.92
C GLY A 443 -15.65 0.85 -8.67
N PHE A 444 -14.63 -0.02 -8.74
CA PHE A 444 -14.17 -0.81 -7.60
C PHE A 444 -13.28 0.05 -6.69
N ARG A 445 -13.92 0.75 -5.77
CA ARG A 445 -13.28 1.67 -4.83
C ARG A 445 -13.82 1.44 -3.43
N GLU A 446 -13.00 0.87 -2.58
CA GLU A 446 -13.39 0.47 -1.22
C GLU A 446 -12.40 1.05 -0.21
N ILE A 447 -12.87 1.21 1.03
CA ILE A 447 -12.03 1.53 2.18
C ILE A 447 -12.31 0.54 3.30
N SER A 448 -11.28 0.30 4.12
CA SER A 448 -11.40 -0.39 5.40
C SER A 448 -10.40 0.19 6.38
N ILE A 449 -10.82 0.38 7.61
CA ILE A 449 -10.02 0.98 8.67
C ILE A 449 -9.59 -0.12 9.63
N PHE A 450 -8.33 -0.09 10.07
CA PHE A 450 -7.80 -1.04 11.05
C PHE A 450 -8.53 -0.89 12.39
N LYS A 451 -8.80 -2.02 13.03
CA LYS A 451 -9.43 -2.09 14.34
C LYS A 451 -8.76 -3.17 15.18
N ASP A 452 -8.41 -2.85 16.40
CA ASP A 452 -7.76 -3.75 17.36
C ASP A 452 -8.51 -3.86 18.69
N GLY A 453 -9.32 -2.87 19.05
CA GLY A 453 -9.94 -2.74 20.36
C GLY A 453 -11.38 -3.24 20.45
N VAL A 454 -12.01 -2.86 21.55
CA VAL A 454 -13.37 -3.23 21.94
C VAL A 454 -14.40 -2.30 21.29
N THR A 455 -15.54 -2.87 20.90
CA THR A 455 -16.72 -2.10 20.50
C THR A 455 -17.72 -2.06 21.65
N LEU A 456 -18.29 -0.87 21.99
CA LEU A 456 -19.37 -0.70 22.97
C LEU A 456 -20.67 -1.34 22.50
#